data_5af76637d5a187f01133cf2374cf3a33
#
_entry.id   5af76637d5a187f01133cf2374cf3a33
#
_cell.length_a   1.000
_cell.length_b   1.000
_cell.length_c   1.000
_cell.angle_alpha   90.00
_cell.angle_beta   90.00
_cell.angle_gamma   90.00
#
_symmetry.space_group_name_H-M   'P 1'
#
loop_
_entity.id
_entity.type
_entity.pdbx_description
1 polymer ?
#
loop_
_entity_poly.entity_id
_entity_poly.type
_entity_poly.pdbx_seq_one_letter_code
_entity_poly.pdbx_strand_id
1 'polypeptide(L)'
;SAYALYVRNLMGDRDSQKAENLLNEAGLENLSMEAIGWLWSVIDDEEQLDAIRLFVNNHVVETAGAANFTTAYTEQTYLLLSSDRRTDAILLDALIEDNPQSDLIPKLVNGLLAAARQTQGRWGSTQENVFVLTALDRYFNTYESQTPDFVARIWLGDTYAGSNEFRGRTTDTSETLIPMNYVLSETSSGG
;
A
#
# COMPACT_ATOMS: atom_id res chain seq x y z
N SER A 1 0.36 3.95 24.65
CA SER A 1 0.38 2.99 23.57
C SER A 1 0.47 3.71 22.23
N ALA A 2 1.07 3.09 21.20
CA ALA A 2 1.22 3.62 19.85
C ALA A 2 -0.14 4.07 19.25
N TYR A 3 -1.17 3.24 19.37
CA TYR A 3 -2.51 3.55 18.88
C TYR A 3 -3.10 4.85 19.48
N ALA A 4 -2.89 5.09 20.77
CA ALA A 4 -3.40 6.30 21.42
C ALA A 4 -2.71 7.57 20.89
N LEU A 5 -1.40 7.49 20.56
CA LEU A 5 -0.65 8.59 19.94
C LEU A 5 -1.13 8.86 18.52
N TYR A 6 -1.37 7.81 17.74
CA TYR A 6 -1.96 7.90 16.42
C TYR A 6 -3.35 8.58 16.44
N VAL A 7 -4.24 8.16 17.34
CA VAL A 7 -5.59 8.76 17.47
C VAL A 7 -5.50 10.23 17.88
N ARG A 8 -4.61 10.58 18.82
CA ARG A 8 -4.36 11.99 19.17
C ARG A 8 -3.88 12.81 17.98
N ASN A 9 -2.96 12.25 17.17
CA ASN A 9 -2.49 12.89 15.95
C ASN A 9 -3.63 13.17 14.96
N LEU A 10 -4.53 12.21 14.75
CA LEU A 10 -5.73 12.40 13.92
C LEU A 10 -6.66 13.51 14.44
N MET A 11 -6.66 13.76 15.73
CA MET A 11 -7.43 14.84 16.38
C MET A 11 -6.70 16.20 16.40
N GLY A 12 -5.51 16.27 15.77
CA GLY A 12 -4.69 17.49 15.74
C GLY A 12 -3.85 17.72 17.00
N ASP A 13 -3.75 16.73 17.89
CA ASP A 13 -2.92 16.76 19.11
C ASP A 13 -1.72 15.82 18.93
N ARG A 14 -0.79 16.25 18.07
CA ARG A 14 0.43 15.51 17.75
C ARG A 14 1.45 15.61 18.88
N ASP A 15 1.99 14.48 19.30
CA ASP A 15 3.00 14.37 20.36
C ASP A 15 4.16 13.49 19.85
N SER A 16 4.96 14.07 18.92
CA SER A 16 6.07 13.36 18.26
C SER A 16 7.13 12.94 19.26
N GLN A 17 7.47 13.80 20.22
CA GLN A 17 8.47 13.48 21.25
C GLN A 17 8.10 12.22 22.05
N LYS A 18 6.82 12.04 22.36
CA LYS A 18 6.37 10.86 23.09
C LYS A 18 6.36 9.61 22.22
N ALA A 19 6.11 9.77 20.92
CA ALA A 19 6.20 8.67 19.95
C ALA A 19 7.66 8.22 19.77
N GLU A 20 8.58 9.15 19.62
CA GLU A 20 10.02 8.93 19.51
C GLU A 20 10.59 8.24 20.76
N ASN A 21 10.20 8.72 21.96
CA ASN A 21 10.61 8.09 23.21
C ASN A 21 10.06 6.66 23.32
N LEU A 22 8.80 6.43 22.91
CA LEU A 22 8.21 5.09 22.92
C LEU A 22 8.97 4.13 21.98
N LEU A 23 9.33 4.61 20.79
CA LEU A 23 10.11 3.84 19.83
C LEU A 23 11.51 3.50 20.38
N ASN A 24 12.19 4.49 20.96
CA ASN A 24 13.53 4.31 21.56
C ASN A 24 13.51 3.34 22.74
N GLU A 25 12.52 3.44 23.62
CA GLU A 25 12.40 2.58 24.79
C GLU A 25 12.06 1.13 24.43
N ALA A 26 11.18 0.94 23.46
CA ALA A 26 10.72 -0.39 23.05
C ALA A 26 11.69 -1.08 22.07
N GLY A 27 12.23 -0.32 21.12
CA GLY A 27 12.96 -0.81 19.96
C GLY A 27 12.05 -1.39 18.88
N LEU A 28 12.41 -1.19 17.60
CA LEU A 28 11.60 -1.65 16.45
C LEU A 28 11.32 -3.15 16.49
N GLU A 29 12.31 -3.97 16.86
CA GLU A 29 12.19 -5.44 16.89
C GLU A 29 11.19 -5.97 17.93
N ASN A 30 10.85 -5.16 18.93
CA ASN A 30 9.94 -5.54 20.01
C ASN A 30 8.53 -4.97 19.83
N LEU A 31 8.33 -4.12 18.82
CA LEU A 31 7.02 -3.57 18.49
C LEU A 31 6.31 -4.44 17.46
N SER A 32 4.98 -4.50 17.55
CA SER A 32 4.20 -5.08 16.45
C SER A 32 4.26 -4.18 15.22
N MET A 33 4.13 -4.74 14.02
CA MET A 33 4.08 -3.99 12.76
C MET A 33 2.96 -2.94 12.76
N GLU A 34 1.81 -3.23 13.39
CA GLU A 34 0.73 -2.25 13.57
C GLU A 34 1.17 -1.07 14.45
N ALA A 35 1.90 -1.34 15.54
CA ALA A 35 2.40 -0.29 16.43
C ALA A 35 3.43 0.59 15.70
N ILE A 36 4.28 0.01 14.87
CA ILE A 36 5.23 0.73 14.02
C ILE A 36 4.49 1.62 13.04
N GLY A 37 3.47 1.11 12.33
CA GLY A 37 2.67 1.90 11.39
C GLY A 37 1.97 3.09 12.06
N TRP A 38 1.43 2.92 13.26
CA TRP A 38 0.83 4.02 14.01
C TRP A 38 1.84 5.07 14.49
N LEU A 39 3.06 4.65 14.88
CA LEU A 39 4.12 5.58 15.29
C LEU A 39 4.70 6.31 14.08
N TRP A 40 4.80 5.66 12.94
CA TRP A 40 5.31 6.23 11.70
C TRP A 40 4.65 7.55 11.33
N SER A 41 3.31 7.63 11.44
CA SER A 41 2.56 8.86 11.16
C SER A 41 2.71 9.96 12.24
N VAL A 42 3.33 9.67 13.38
CA VAL A 42 3.43 10.60 14.51
C VAL A 42 4.84 11.14 14.72
N ILE A 43 5.87 10.36 14.38
CA ILE A 43 7.29 10.70 14.56
C ILE A 43 7.70 11.78 13.56
N ASP A 44 8.57 12.70 14.01
CA ASP A 44 9.15 13.75 13.19
C ASP A 44 10.67 13.59 13.02
N ASP A 45 11.33 12.76 13.84
CA ASP A 45 12.77 12.50 13.78
C ASP A 45 13.13 11.69 12.55
N GLU A 46 13.92 12.27 11.64
CA GLU A 46 14.24 11.66 10.34
C GLU A 46 15.11 10.40 10.47
N GLU A 47 15.98 10.30 11.47
CA GLU A 47 16.78 9.08 11.70
C GLU A 47 15.89 7.91 12.09
N GLN A 48 14.88 8.16 12.94
CA GLN A 48 13.91 7.14 13.32
C GLN A 48 12.97 6.79 12.15
N LEU A 49 12.57 7.77 11.34
CA LEU A 49 11.78 7.52 10.12
C LEU A 49 12.54 6.66 9.14
N ASP A 50 13.81 6.92 8.91
CA ASP A 50 14.65 6.08 8.04
C ASP A 50 14.80 4.66 8.58
N ALA A 51 14.94 4.51 9.89
CA ALA A 51 14.96 3.20 10.52
C ALA A 51 13.65 2.44 10.35
N ILE A 52 12.50 3.12 10.46
CA ILE A 52 11.17 2.55 10.21
C ILE A 52 11.03 2.14 8.74
N ARG A 53 11.38 3.02 7.80
CA ARG A 53 11.32 2.74 6.34
C ARG A 53 12.14 1.48 5.99
N LEU A 54 13.35 1.39 6.49
CA LEU A 54 14.21 0.23 6.30
C LEU A 54 13.61 -1.04 6.92
N PHE A 55 13.12 -0.94 8.14
CA PHE A 55 12.50 -2.06 8.85
C PHE A 55 11.28 -2.59 8.11
N VAL A 56 10.36 -1.71 7.71
CA VAL A 56 9.16 -2.06 6.95
C VAL A 56 9.51 -2.69 5.62
N ASN A 57 10.47 -2.10 4.88
CA ASN A 57 10.92 -2.63 3.59
C ASN A 57 11.55 -4.03 3.69
N ASN A 58 12.22 -4.34 4.80
CA ASN A 58 12.80 -5.66 5.04
C ASN A 58 11.78 -6.74 5.42
N HIS A 59 10.57 -6.35 5.83
CA HIS A 59 9.51 -7.27 6.28
C HIS A 59 8.38 -7.44 5.26
N VAL A 60 8.42 -6.73 4.14
CA VAL A 60 7.42 -6.88 3.09
C VAL A 60 7.67 -8.15 2.29
N VAL A 61 6.59 -8.89 2.03
CA VAL A 61 6.57 -10.00 1.07
C VAL A 61 6.01 -9.49 -0.24
N GLU A 62 6.82 -9.46 -1.27
CA GLU A 62 6.50 -8.82 -2.52
C GLU A 62 6.54 -9.81 -3.69
N THR A 63 5.57 -9.68 -4.58
CA THR A 63 5.49 -10.32 -5.89
C THR A 63 5.46 -9.26 -6.99
N ALA A 64 5.48 -9.66 -8.26
CA ALA A 64 5.44 -8.71 -9.38
C ALA A 64 4.21 -7.76 -9.34
N GLY A 65 3.08 -8.20 -8.79
CA GLY A 65 1.81 -7.44 -8.84
C GLY A 65 1.15 -7.17 -7.49
N ALA A 66 1.65 -7.74 -6.39
CA ALA A 66 1.05 -7.58 -5.07
C ALA A 66 2.10 -7.63 -3.97
N ALA A 67 1.81 -6.98 -2.84
CA ALA A 67 2.62 -7.05 -1.63
C ALA A 67 1.74 -7.22 -0.39
N ASN A 68 2.31 -7.79 0.65
CA ASN A 68 1.70 -7.92 1.96
C ASN A 68 2.76 -8.09 3.05
N PHE A 69 2.36 -7.88 4.28
CA PHE A 69 3.16 -8.18 5.45
C PHE A 69 2.66 -9.47 6.10
N THR A 70 3.58 -10.31 6.54
CA THR A 70 3.26 -11.50 7.32
C THR A 70 3.64 -11.23 8.77
N THR A 71 2.66 -11.29 9.67
CA THR A 71 2.88 -11.05 11.09
C THR A 71 2.93 -12.39 11.84
N ALA A 72 3.90 -12.50 12.76
CA ALA A 72 3.93 -13.64 13.68
C ALA A 72 2.88 -13.40 14.77
N TYR A 73 1.83 -14.22 14.77
CA TYR A 73 0.78 -14.14 15.79
C TYR A 73 1.20 -14.89 17.06
N THR A 74 1.12 -14.20 18.20
CA THR A 74 1.20 -14.82 19.53
C THR A 74 -0.20 -14.94 20.09
N GLU A 75 -0.40 -15.76 21.15
CA GLU A 75 -1.71 -15.85 21.85
C GLU A 75 -2.22 -14.47 22.32
N GLN A 76 -1.33 -13.54 22.60
CA GLN A 76 -1.69 -12.19 23.04
C GLN A 76 -2.21 -11.32 21.86
N THR A 77 -1.75 -11.53 20.65
CA THR A 77 -2.20 -10.78 19.46
C THR A 77 -3.62 -11.13 19.06
N TYR A 78 -4.09 -12.33 19.36
CA TYR A 78 -5.48 -12.73 19.14
C TYR A 78 -6.47 -11.87 19.94
N LEU A 79 -6.12 -11.52 21.17
CA LEU A 79 -6.95 -10.66 22.02
C LEU A 79 -7.04 -9.22 21.51
N LEU A 80 -6.07 -8.77 20.71
CA LEU A 80 -6.03 -7.44 20.11
C LEU A 80 -6.69 -7.38 18.72
N LEU A 81 -7.27 -8.49 18.26
CA LEU A 81 -7.87 -8.61 16.93
C LEU A 81 -6.90 -8.23 15.79
N SER A 82 -5.60 -8.45 15.99
CA SER A 82 -4.57 -8.23 14.99
C SER A 82 -4.74 -9.21 13.83
N SER A 83 -4.51 -8.73 12.62
CA SER A 83 -4.54 -9.56 11.41
C SER A 83 -3.60 -9.00 10.34
N ASP A 84 -3.14 -9.85 9.43
CA ASP A 84 -2.28 -9.41 8.32
C ASP A 84 -2.93 -8.29 7.51
N ARG A 85 -4.23 -8.38 7.24
CA ARG A 85 -4.95 -7.37 6.46
C ARG A 85 -5.06 -6.03 7.17
N ARG A 86 -5.25 -6.06 8.48
CA ARG A 86 -5.24 -4.84 9.30
C ARG A 86 -3.85 -4.22 9.34
N THR A 87 -2.82 -5.03 9.46
CA THR A 87 -1.41 -4.60 9.40
C THR A 87 -1.07 -4.00 8.04
N ASP A 88 -1.40 -4.69 6.93
CA ASP A 88 -1.21 -4.19 5.57
C ASP A 88 -1.85 -2.80 5.38
N ALA A 89 -3.06 -2.62 5.89
CA ALA A 89 -3.80 -1.37 5.78
C ALA A 89 -3.17 -0.22 6.60
N ILE A 90 -2.77 -0.48 7.84
CA ILE A 90 -2.13 0.53 8.70
C ILE A 90 -0.80 0.98 8.09
N LEU A 91 0.02 0.06 7.58
CA LEU A 91 1.29 0.38 6.95
C LEU A 91 1.10 1.07 5.60
N LEU A 92 0.08 0.69 4.82
CA LEU A 92 -0.28 1.39 3.59
C LEU A 92 -0.66 2.84 3.86
N ASP A 93 -1.50 3.09 4.87
CA ASP A 93 -1.92 4.45 5.25
C ASP A 93 -0.72 5.33 5.64
N ALA A 94 0.18 4.80 6.48
CA ALA A 94 1.40 5.49 6.88
C ALA A 94 2.37 5.72 5.70
N LEU A 95 2.54 4.72 4.82
CA LEU A 95 3.41 4.82 3.66
C LEU A 95 2.93 5.88 2.64
N ILE A 96 1.62 5.98 2.42
CA ILE A 96 1.05 7.01 1.53
C ILE A 96 1.36 8.42 2.07
N GLU A 97 1.32 8.60 3.40
CA GLU A 97 1.64 9.87 4.04
C GLU A 97 3.13 10.21 3.95
N ASP A 98 3.99 9.23 4.21
CA ASP A 98 5.44 9.42 4.27
C ASP A 98 6.10 9.49 2.88
N ASN A 99 5.79 8.54 2.00
CA ASN A 99 6.38 8.44 0.66
C ASN A 99 5.34 8.12 -0.42
N PRO A 100 4.58 9.11 -0.88
CA PRO A 100 3.51 8.91 -1.86
C PRO A 100 3.99 8.45 -3.25
N GLN A 101 5.30 8.42 -3.51
CA GLN A 101 5.85 7.92 -4.78
C GLN A 101 6.37 6.48 -4.70
N SER A 102 6.14 5.78 -3.58
CA SER A 102 6.61 4.41 -3.39
C SER A 102 5.91 3.42 -4.32
N ASP A 103 6.69 2.63 -5.05
CA ASP A 103 6.19 1.54 -5.91
C ASP A 103 5.50 0.40 -5.12
N LEU A 104 5.68 0.37 -3.80
CA LEU A 104 5.05 -0.58 -2.92
C LEU A 104 3.56 -0.30 -2.71
N ILE A 105 3.13 0.98 -2.81
CA ILE A 105 1.74 1.39 -2.58
C ILE A 105 0.74 0.64 -3.48
N PRO A 106 0.86 0.67 -4.82
CA PRO A 106 -0.09 -0.05 -5.67
C PRO A 106 -0.06 -1.57 -5.45
N LYS A 107 1.08 -2.13 -5.05
CA LYS A 107 1.19 -3.56 -4.75
C LYS A 107 0.48 -3.94 -3.45
N LEU A 108 0.57 -3.12 -2.41
CA LEU A 108 -0.19 -3.31 -1.15
C LEU A 108 -1.70 -3.18 -1.40
N VAL A 109 -2.13 -2.19 -2.18
CA VAL A 109 -3.54 -2.05 -2.59
C VAL A 109 -4.02 -3.31 -3.33
N ASN A 110 -3.25 -3.82 -4.29
CA ASN A 110 -3.58 -5.05 -5.00
C ASN A 110 -3.66 -6.25 -4.06
N GLY A 111 -2.77 -6.37 -3.07
CA GLY A 111 -2.79 -7.41 -2.06
C GLY A 111 -4.08 -7.39 -1.22
N LEU A 112 -4.49 -6.21 -0.75
CA LEU A 112 -5.73 -6.01 0.00
C LEU A 112 -6.97 -6.32 -0.84
N LEU A 113 -7.02 -5.86 -2.10
CA LEU A 113 -8.14 -6.13 -3.02
C LEU A 113 -8.21 -7.62 -3.43
N ALA A 114 -7.08 -8.29 -3.61
CA ALA A 114 -7.04 -9.71 -3.89
C ALA A 114 -7.61 -10.53 -2.72
N ALA A 115 -7.31 -10.14 -1.48
CA ALA A 115 -7.89 -10.77 -0.29
C ALA A 115 -9.41 -10.60 -0.21
N ALA A 116 -9.94 -9.41 -0.53
CA ALA A 116 -11.38 -9.17 -0.57
C ALA A 116 -12.09 -10.02 -1.63
N ARG A 117 -11.48 -10.21 -2.81
CA ARG A 117 -12.06 -11.04 -3.88
C ARG A 117 -12.28 -12.49 -3.45
N GLN A 118 -11.44 -13.03 -2.56
CA GLN A 118 -11.57 -14.38 -2.04
C GLN A 118 -12.72 -14.52 -1.02
N THR A 119 -13.21 -13.42 -0.46
CA THR A 119 -14.20 -13.37 0.62
C THR A 119 -15.48 -12.61 0.23
N GLN A 120 -15.87 -12.63 -1.04
CA GLN A 120 -17.09 -11.97 -1.56
C GLN A 120 -17.11 -10.45 -1.33
N GLY A 121 -15.97 -9.78 -1.45
CA GLY A 121 -15.87 -8.32 -1.41
C GLY A 121 -15.76 -7.71 -0.01
N ARG A 122 -15.40 -8.49 1.00
CA ARG A 122 -15.19 -8.00 2.38
C ARG A 122 -13.98 -8.65 3.03
N TRP A 123 -13.48 -8.03 4.08
CA TRP A 123 -12.39 -8.58 4.91
C TRP A 123 -12.97 -9.29 6.14
N GLY A 124 -12.17 -10.12 6.83
CA GLY A 124 -12.62 -11.10 7.79
C GLY A 124 -13.26 -10.54 9.07
N SER A 125 -12.94 -9.31 9.48
CA SER A 125 -13.44 -8.70 10.70
C SER A 125 -13.84 -7.24 10.50
N THR A 126 -14.65 -6.70 11.45
CA THR A 126 -14.99 -5.28 11.46
C THR A 126 -13.73 -4.40 11.58
N GLN A 127 -12.74 -4.83 12.35
CA GLN A 127 -11.47 -4.12 12.51
C GLN A 127 -10.70 -4.05 11.18
N GLU A 128 -10.58 -5.17 10.48
CA GLU A 128 -9.98 -5.19 9.14
C GLU A 128 -10.71 -4.24 8.19
N ASN A 129 -12.05 -4.33 8.12
CA ASN A 129 -12.83 -3.48 7.23
C ASN A 129 -12.61 -1.99 7.51
N VAL A 130 -12.56 -1.57 8.79
CA VAL A 130 -12.34 -0.17 9.14
C VAL A 130 -10.98 0.31 8.65
N PHE A 131 -9.89 -0.37 9.01
CA PHE A 131 -8.54 0.07 8.64
C PHE A 131 -8.30 -0.03 7.14
N VAL A 132 -8.77 -1.10 6.47
CA VAL A 132 -8.61 -1.24 5.02
C VAL A 132 -9.39 -0.15 4.26
N LEU A 133 -10.63 0.12 4.67
CA LEU A 133 -11.42 1.19 4.02
C LEU A 133 -10.80 2.57 4.24
N THR A 134 -10.22 2.84 5.43
CA THR A 134 -9.52 4.10 5.69
C THR A 134 -8.29 4.26 4.79
N ALA A 135 -7.47 3.21 4.67
CA ALA A 135 -6.28 3.24 3.81
C ALA A 135 -6.64 3.36 2.32
N LEU A 136 -7.68 2.63 1.87
CA LEU A 136 -8.15 2.73 0.49
C LEU A 136 -8.81 4.08 0.18
N ASP A 137 -9.50 4.70 1.14
CA ASP A 137 -10.02 6.07 1.00
C ASP A 137 -8.87 7.08 0.82
N ARG A 138 -7.81 6.99 1.63
CA ARG A 138 -6.60 7.81 1.47
C ARG A 138 -5.97 7.57 0.09
N TYR A 139 -5.79 6.32 -0.32
CA TYR A 139 -5.28 5.97 -1.64
C TYR A 139 -6.10 6.59 -2.76
N PHE A 140 -7.42 6.42 -2.70
CA PHE A 140 -8.33 6.98 -3.69
C PHE A 140 -8.22 8.51 -3.77
N ASN A 141 -8.23 9.20 -2.64
CA ASN A 141 -8.14 10.67 -2.59
C ASN A 141 -6.78 11.20 -3.04
N THR A 142 -5.71 10.42 -2.86
CA THR A 142 -4.34 10.82 -3.25
C THR A 142 -4.09 10.58 -4.74
N TYR A 143 -4.52 9.43 -5.29
CA TYR A 143 -4.12 8.99 -6.64
C TYR A 143 -5.25 8.92 -7.64
N GLU A 144 -6.47 8.59 -7.21
CA GLU A 144 -7.59 8.29 -8.10
C GLU A 144 -8.75 9.31 -8.00
N SER A 145 -8.60 10.38 -7.23
CA SER A 145 -9.65 11.39 -7.08
C SER A 145 -9.94 12.17 -8.37
N GLN A 146 -8.95 12.29 -9.25
CA GLN A 146 -9.14 12.93 -10.55
C GLN A 146 -9.88 12.00 -11.52
N THR A 147 -10.82 12.59 -12.26
CA THR A 147 -11.51 11.85 -13.32
C THR A 147 -10.54 11.57 -14.47
N PRO A 148 -10.32 10.32 -14.87
CA PRO A 148 -9.45 10.01 -15.99
C PRO A 148 -9.88 10.70 -17.29
N ASP A 149 -8.93 11.35 -17.95
CA ASP A 149 -9.08 11.90 -19.29
C ASP A 149 -7.73 11.86 -19.99
N PHE A 150 -7.36 10.68 -20.49
CA PHE A 150 -6.08 10.47 -21.15
C PHE A 150 -6.15 9.40 -22.24
N VAL A 151 -5.14 9.39 -23.10
CA VAL A 151 -4.94 8.36 -24.12
C VAL A 151 -3.69 7.57 -23.78
N ALA A 152 -3.87 6.28 -23.51
CA ALA A 152 -2.75 5.34 -23.40
C ALA A 152 -2.34 4.87 -24.80
N ARG A 153 -1.05 5.00 -25.15
CA ARG A 153 -0.48 4.51 -26.40
C ARG A 153 0.46 3.35 -26.15
N ILE A 154 0.33 2.32 -26.96
CA ILE A 154 1.11 1.09 -26.86
C ILE A 154 2.10 1.07 -28.03
N TRP A 155 3.36 0.85 -27.70
CA TRP A 155 4.46 0.75 -28.67
C TRP A 155 5.17 -0.59 -28.47
N LEU A 156 5.59 -1.20 -29.55
CA LEU A 156 6.43 -2.39 -29.58
C LEU A 156 7.75 -1.99 -30.24
N GLY A 157 8.79 -1.79 -29.42
CA GLY A 157 9.99 -1.10 -29.90
C GLY A 157 9.64 0.32 -30.40
N ASP A 158 9.97 0.64 -31.62
CA ASP A 158 9.66 1.92 -32.28
C ASP A 158 8.33 1.90 -33.06
N THR A 159 7.65 0.74 -33.10
CA THR A 159 6.43 0.58 -33.91
C THR A 159 5.18 0.80 -33.04
N TYR A 160 4.31 1.68 -33.50
CA TYR A 160 3.02 1.95 -32.86
C TYR A 160 2.08 0.75 -32.98
N ALA A 161 1.64 0.20 -31.85
CA ALA A 161 0.82 -0.99 -31.79
C ALA A 161 -0.66 -0.71 -31.48
N GLY A 162 -0.99 0.45 -30.90
CA GLY A 162 -2.38 0.82 -30.62
C GLY A 162 -2.53 1.91 -29.60
N SER A 163 -3.78 2.34 -29.37
CA SER A 163 -4.12 3.26 -28.27
C SER A 163 -5.52 3.01 -27.75
N ASN A 164 -5.74 3.35 -26.49
CA ASN A 164 -7.04 3.34 -25.83
C ASN A 164 -7.28 4.69 -25.16
N GLU A 165 -8.49 5.22 -25.32
CA GLU A 165 -8.94 6.43 -24.61
C GLU A 165 -9.62 6.05 -23.31
N PHE A 166 -9.26 6.76 -22.23
CA PHE A 166 -9.88 6.62 -20.92
C PHE A 166 -10.50 7.96 -20.54
N ARG A 167 -11.84 8.04 -20.62
CA ARG A 167 -12.63 9.22 -20.27
C ARG A 167 -13.66 8.89 -19.22
N GLY A 168 -13.59 9.60 -18.11
CA GLY A 168 -14.49 9.35 -16.99
C GLY A 168 -14.08 8.13 -16.16
N ARG A 169 -14.89 7.84 -15.14
CA ARG A 169 -14.72 6.65 -14.31
C ARG A 169 -15.61 5.54 -14.85
N THR A 170 -14.97 4.48 -15.36
CA THR A 170 -15.65 3.30 -15.87
C THR A 170 -14.97 2.06 -15.32
N THR A 171 -15.72 0.97 -15.18
CA THR A 171 -15.19 -0.37 -14.87
C THR A 171 -14.87 -1.15 -16.14
N ASP A 172 -14.99 -0.53 -17.31
CA ASP A 172 -14.73 -1.17 -18.58
C ASP A 172 -13.24 -1.51 -18.69
N THR A 173 -12.96 -2.69 -19.20
CA THR A 173 -11.61 -3.14 -19.54
C THR A 173 -11.35 -2.88 -21.02
N SER A 174 -10.17 -2.35 -21.33
CA SER A 174 -9.73 -2.17 -22.71
C SER A 174 -8.61 -3.14 -23.03
N GLU A 175 -8.78 -3.95 -24.05
CA GLU A 175 -7.79 -4.93 -24.49
C GLU A 175 -7.26 -4.55 -25.89
N THR A 176 -5.95 -4.60 -26.05
CA THR A 176 -5.31 -4.46 -27.35
C THR A 176 -4.60 -5.76 -27.73
N LEU A 177 -5.12 -6.44 -28.74
CA LEU A 177 -4.54 -7.66 -29.28
C LEU A 177 -3.41 -7.29 -30.25
N ILE A 178 -2.19 -7.70 -29.92
CA ILE A 178 -1.03 -7.56 -30.80
C ILE A 178 -0.76 -8.93 -31.45
N PRO A 179 -0.92 -9.07 -32.77
CA PRO A 179 -0.68 -10.35 -33.44
C PRO A 179 0.78 -10.79 -33.30
N MET A 180 1.02 -12.09 -33.11
CA MET A 180 2.35 -12.66 -32.89
C MET A 180 3.34 -12.38 -34.03
N ASN A 181 2.85 -12.31 -35.27
CA ASN A 181 3.70 -11.94 -36.42
C ASN A 181 4.28 -10.53 -36.29
N TYR A 182 3.57 -9.63 -35.63
CA TYR A 182 4.06 -8.27 -35.34
C TYR A 182 5.21 -8.30 -34.32
N VAL A 183 5.05 -9.12 -33.26
CA VAL A 183 6.07 -9.31 -32.23
C VAL A 183 7.34 -9.92 -32.84
N LEU A 184 7.19 -10.92 -33.70
CA LEU A 184 8.32 -11.60 -34.37
C LEU A 184 9.06 -10.71 -35.37
N SER A 185 8.36 -9.79 -36.04
CA SER A 185 9.01 -8.87 -36.99
C SER A 185 9.92 -7.87 -36.30
N GLU A 186 9.53 -7.37 -35.12
CA GLU A 186 10.32 -6.42 -34.35
C GLU A 186 11.54 -7.06 -33.68
N THR A 187 11.41 -8.32 -33.21
CA THR A 187 12.54 -9.06 -32.63
C THR A 187 13.58 -9.45 -33.65
N SER A 188 13.22 -9.54 -34.94
CA SER A 188 14.15 -9.87 -36.02
C SER A 188 14.87 -8.64 -36.65
N SER A 189 14.39 -7.42 -36.35
CA SER A 189 14.99 -6.15 -36.80
C SER A 189 15.94 -5.50 -35.80
N GLY A 190 16.05 -6.06 -34.58
CA GLY A 190 16.86 -5.57 -33.47
C GLY A 190 18.05 -6.46 -33.12
N GLY A 191 18.66 -7.12 -34.11
CA GLY A 191 19.88 -7.91 -33.95
C GLY A 191 21.13 -7.13 -34.34
#